data_1ceb79914b4dcea70d6509d5c76d87db
#
_entry.id   1ceb79914b4dcea70d6509d5c76d87db
#
_cell.length_a   1.000
_cell.length_b   1.000
_cell.length_c   1.000
_cell.angle_alpha   90.00
_cell.angle_beta   90.00
_cell.angle_gamma   90.00
#
_symmetry.space_group_name_H-M   'P 1'
#
loop_
_entity.id
_entity.type
_entity.pdbx_description
1 polymer ?
#
loop_
_entity_poly.entity_id
_entity_poly.type
_entity_poly.pdbx_seq_one_letter_code
_entity_poly.pdbx_strand_id
1 'polypeptide(L)'
;FRSHDLLVLELQQRWHGRLIDRSDGMLLVFERPLQGIGFALDYLAELEALGQARGFALKARAGLHVGEVLLWENSQEAIDIGAKPLEVEGLAKPLAARLLAMARPGQVLVSAVAEALARRASKDELGNLRDRLVWKSHGAWYLKGVPTAQEVFEVGEIGTAPLRRPLSGPKAWRAVPLWRRPAALVLQAVLMTAAVAGVWYATRSEPAIAFAQRDWVVLADIRNLATDDTLNPPLEQGLRIALEQSRYLNVMSRDQVDAALELLGHSDAPHLTRELAIDVALREGARAVVVPSLEKRNGQWR
;
A
#
# COMPACT_ATOMS: atom_id res chain seq x y z
N PHE A 1 -35.03 34.11 0.50
CA PHE A 1 -34.64 34.46 1.87
C PHE A 1 -35.76 34.15 2.86
N ARG A 2 -36.96 34.76 2.75
CA ARG A 2 -38.05 34.63 3.73
C ARG A 2 -38.43 33.19 4.10
N SER A 3 -38.49 32.26 3.12
CA SER A 3 -38.80 30.84 3.38
C SER A 3 -37.67 30.12 4.12
N HIS A 4 -36.43 30.46 3.83
CA HIS A 4 -35.28 29.95 4.56
C HIS A 4 -35.26 30.45 6.01
N ASP A 5 -35.64 31.70 6.23
CA ASP A 5 -35.70 32.29 7.57
C ASP A 5 -36.77 31.60 8.43
N LEU A 6 -37.94 31.35 7.85
CA LEU A 6 -39.01 30.58 8.51
C LEU A 6 -38.61 29.17 8.83
N LEU A 7 -37.93 28.47 7.90
CA LEU A 7 -37.38 27.13 8.11
C LEU A 7 -36.42 27.11 9.31
N VAL A 8 -35.47 28.04 9.34
CA VAL A 8 -34.48 28.09 10.44
C VAL A 8 -35.17 28.37 11.78
N LEU A 9 -36.16 29.28 11.83
CA LEU A 9 -36.91 29.55 13.05
C LEU A 9 -37.69 28.32 13.53
N GLU A 10 -38.37 27.61 12.63
CA GLU A 10 -39.11 26.39 12.97
C GLU A 10 -38.18 25.31 13.53
N LEU A 11 -37.04 25.06 12.85
CA LEU A 11 -36.05 24.06 13.31
C LEU A 11 -35.40 24.46 14.63
N GLN A 12 -35.12 25.75 14.86
CA GLN A 12 -34.61 26.22 16.15
C GLN A 12 -35.61 25.92 17.29
N GLN A 13 -36.91 26.13 17.07
CA GLN A 13 -37.92 25.79 18.06
C GLN A 13 -38.03 24.28 18.29
N ARG A 14 -38.07 23.50 17.20
CA ARG A 14 -38.16 22.03 17.26
C ARG A 14 -36.99 21.39 18.01
N TRP A 15 -35.76 21.86 17.77
CA TRP A 15 -34.55 21.31 18.31
C TRP A 15 -33.94 22.12 19.47
N HIS A 16 -34.62 23.11 19.98
CA HIS A 16 -34.17 23.96 21.10
C HIS A 16 -32.80 24.60 20.84
N GLY A 17 -32.50 25.00 19.60
CA GLY A 17 -31.23 25.63 19.24
C GLY A 17 -31.24 27.12 19.48
N ARG A 18 -30.11 27.69 19.88
CA ARG A 18 -29.90 29.14 19.97
C ARG A 18 -29.01 29.59 18.82
N LEU A 19 -29.53 30.47 17.95
CA LEU A 19 -28.74 31.07 16.87
C LEU A 19 -27.85 32.19 17.45
N ILE A 20 -26.55 32.07 17.21
CA ILE A 20 -25.54 33.03 17.69
C ILE A 20 -25.10 33.94 16.56
N ASP A 21 -24.83 33.41 15.39
CA ASP A 21 -24.32 34.16 14.26
C ASP A 21 -24.84 33.62 12.94
N ARG A 22 -24.98 34.54 11.97
CA ARG A 22 -25.54 34.24 10.66
C ARG A 22 -24.82 34.99 9.53
N SER A 23 -23.54 35.29 9.70
CA SER A 23 -22.74 36.02 8.72
C SER A 23 -22.34 35.13 7.53
N ASP A 24 -21.33 34.26 7.71
CA ASP A 24 -20.78 33.36 6.67
C ASP A 24 -21.38 31.96 6.71
N GLY A 25 -22.45 31.77 7.42
CA GLY A 25 -23.14 30.54 7.71
C GLY A 25 -23.96 30.70 8.99
N MET A 26 -24.40 29.59 9.58
CA MET A 26 -25.12 29.62 10.84
C MET A 26 -24.26 29.00 11.95
N LEU A 27 -24.10 29.74 13.03
CA LEU A 27 -23.55 29.20 14.27
C LEU A 27 -24.71 29.08 15.28
N LEU A 28 -24.99 27.87 15.70
CA LEU A 28 -25.98 27.54 16.71
C LEU A 28 -25.34 26.83 17.90
N VAL A 29 -25.95 27.02 19.06
CA VAL A 29 -25.61 26.30 20.29
C VAL A 29 -26.80 25.47 20.73
N PHE A 30 -26.53 24.26 21.18
CA PHE A 30 -27.53 23.33 21.68
C PHE A 30 -27.05 22.78 23.05
N GLU A 31 -28.00 22.46 23.92
CA GLU A 31 -27.66 21.89 25.24
C GLU A 31 -27.22 20.41 25.12
N ARG A 32 -27.74 19.70 24.11
CA ARG A 32 -27.47 18.26 23.87
C ARG A 32 -26.99 18.01 22.45
N PRO A 33 -26.02 17.10 22.26
CA PRO A 33 -25.51 16.78 20.91
C PRO A 33 -26.58 16.31 19.94
N LEU A 34 -27.58 15.58 20.45
CA LEU A 34 -28.70 15.07 19.65
C LEU A 34 -29.57 16.17 19.05
N GLN A 35 -29.79 17.24 19.78
CA GLN A 35 -30.52 18.39 19.27
C GLN A 35 -29.79 19.01 18.09
N GLY A 36 -28.47 19.17 18.20
CA GLY A 36 -27.64 19.66 17.10
C GLY A 36 -27.60 18.73 15.89
N ILE A 37 -27.59 17.42 16.11
CA ILE A 37 -27.63 16.42 15.03
C ILE A 37 -29.00 16.44 14.35
N GLY A 38 -30.08 16.40 15.12
CA GLY A 38 -31.45 16.47 14.57
C GLY A 38 -31.68 17.74 13.77
N PHE A 39 -31.30 18.89 14.33
CA PHE A 39 -31.33 20.15 13.59
C PHE A 39 -30.58 20.08 12.28
N ALA A 40 -29.35 19.57 12.29
CA ALA A 40 -28.51 19.49 11.09
C ALA A 40 -29.12 18.59 10.02
N LEU A 41 -29.66 17.43 10.39
CA LEU A 41 -30.26 16.48 9.45
C LEU A 41 -31.56 17.04 8.84
N ASP A 42 -32.47 17.56 9.68
CA ASP A 42 -33.70 18.19 9.20
C ASP A 42 -33.40 19.40 8.32
N TYR A 43 -32.43 20.25 8.73
CA TYR A 43 -32.02 21.40 7.94
C TYR A 43 -31.47 21.01 6.56
N LEU A 44 -30.63 19.97 6.46
CA LEU A 44 -30.13 19.50 5.17
C LEU A 44 -31.25 18.99 4.28
N ALA A 45 -32.19 18.23 4.82
CA ALA A 45 -33.31 17.63 4.08
C ALA A 45 -34.29 18.70 3.62
N GLU A 46 -34.72 19.58 4.52
CA GLU A 46 -35.71 20.61 4.21
C GLU A 46 -35.15 21.71 3.29
N LEU A 47 -33.86 22.05 3.43
CA LEU A 47 -33.20 22.99 2.51
C LEU A 47 -33.10 22.38 1.09
N GLU A 48 -32.81 21.09 0.96
CA GLU A 48 -32.78 20.42 -0.34
C GLU A 48 -34.20 20.40 -0.97
N ALA A 49 -35.22 20.08 -0.19
CA ALA A 49 -36.62 20.12 -0.63
C ALA A 49 -37.04 21.53 -1.06
N LEU A 50 -36.66 22.56 -0.28
CA LEU A 50 -36.90 23.95 -0.62
C LEU A 50 -36.24 24.38 -1.94
N GLY A 51 -35.03 23.89 -2.17
CA GLY A 51 -34.31 24.10 -3.42
C GLY A 51 -35.00 23.42 -4.60
N GLN A 52 -35.36 22.13 -4.46
CA GLN A 52 -36.06 21.37 -5.49
C GLN A 52 -37.40 22.03 -5.89
N ALA A 53 -38.19 22.48 -4.92
CA ALA A 53 -39.44 23.16 -5.16
C ALA A 53 -39.30 24.46 -5.97
N ARG A 54 -38.07 25.00 -6.06
CA ARG A 54 -37.75 26.25 -6.78
C ARG A 54 -36.85 26.05 -7.98
N GLY A 55 -36.52 24.78 -8.32
CA GLY A 55 -35.62 24.44 -9.44
C GLY A 55 -34.14 24.68 -9.17
N PHE A 56 -33.69 24.76 -7.90
CA PHE A 56 -32.31 24.94 -7.51
C PHE A 56 -31.78 23.73 -6.73
N ALA A 57 -30.55 23.35 -6.96
CA ALA A 57 -29.85 22.34 -6.14
C ALA A 57 -29.20 23.01 -4.92
N LEU A 58 -29.92 23.12 -3.81
CA LEU A 58 -29.39 23.66 -2.56
C LEU A 58 -28.89 22.51 -1.70
N LYS A 59 -27.61 22.59 -1.28
CA LYS A 59 -27.01 21.62 -0.37
C LYS A 59 -26.22 22.34 0.72
N ALA A 60 -26.60 22.09 1.96
CA ALA A 60 -25.81 22.53 3.11
C ALA A 60 -24.82 21.48 3.56
N ARG A 61 -24.04 21.81 4.55
CA ARG A 61 -23.12 20.94 5.28
C ARG A 61 -23.07 21.40 6.73
N ALA A 62 -22.79 20.48 7.66
CA ALA A 62 -22.73 20.82 9.06
C ALA A 62 -21.48 20.25 9.73
N GLY A 63 -21.00 20.95 10.75
CA GLY A 63 -19.93 20.51 11.64
C GLY A 63 -20.35 20.70 13.09
N LEU A 64 -20.32 19.64 13.90
CA LEU A 64 -20.81 19.65 15.27
C LEU A 64 -19.71 19.17 16.22
N HIS A 65 -19.49 19.92 17.27
CA HIS A 65 -18.56 19.61 18.34
C HIS A 65 -19.20 19.86 19.69
N VAL A 66 -18.80 19.07 20.67
CA VAL A 66 -19.17 19.25 22.07
C VAL A 66 -17.96 19.70 22.86
N GLY A 67 -18.09 20.80 23.56
CA GLY A 67 -17.04 21.34 24.41
C GLY A 67 -17.57 22.54 25.23
N GLU A 68 -16.75 22.98 26.15
CA GLU A 68 -17.08 24.13 26.99
C GLU A 68 -17.12 25.40 26.18
N VAL A 69 -18.14 26.21 26.42
CA VAL A 69 -18.33 27.52 25.86
C VAL A 69 -18.75 28.50 26.94
N LEU A 70 -18.29 29.73 26.84
CA LEU A 70 -18.77 30.86 27.61
C LEU A 70 -19.80 31.59 26.78
N LEU A 71 -20.98 31.78 27.36
CA LEU A 71 -22.07 32.51 26.76
C LEU A 71 -22.32 33.78 27.57
N TRP A 72 -22.42 34.92 26.88
CA TRP A 72 -22.83 36.14 27.55
C TRP A 72 -23.78 36.96 26.65
N GLU A 73 -24.65 37.69 27.31
CA GLU A 73 -25.57 38.63 26.64
C GLU A 73 -24.95 40.01 26.67
N ASN A 74 -24.95 40.69 25.54
CA ASN A 74 -24.50 42.08 25.44
C ASN A 74 -25.60 43.03 25.97
N SER A 75 -25.16 44.19 26.49
CA SER A 75 -26.11 45.24 26.89
C SER A 75 -26.87 45.82 25.69
N GLN A 76 -28.05 46.40 25.94
CA GLN A 76 -28.84 47.00 24.87
C GLN A 76 -28.05 48.10 24.16
N GLU A 77 -27.28 48.90 24.88
CA GLU A 77 -26.44 49.96 24.32
C GLU A 77 -25.37 49.39 23.33
N ALA A 78 -24.80 48.24 23.66
CA ALA A 78 -23.85 47.56 22.78
C ALA A 78 -24.56 47.01 21.53
N ILE A 79 -25.76 46.46 21.68
CA ILE A 79 -26.58 45.94 20.57
C ILE A 79 -26.96 47.07 19.61
N ASP A 80 -27.35 48.24 20.15
CA ASP A 80 -27.76 49.40 19.36
C ASP A 80 -26.61 49.95 18.48
N ILE A 81 -25.38 49.74 18.87
CA ILE A 81 -24.18 50.11 18.09
C ILE A 81 -23.62 48.96 17.24
N GLY A 82 -24.30 47.80 17.20
CA GLY A 82 -24.00 46.71 16.27
C GLY A 82 -23.39 45.44 16.89
N ALA A 83 -23.31 45.34 18.23
CA ALA A 83 -22.94 44.07 18.88
C ALA A 83 -24.06 43.02 18.70
N LYS A 84 -23.67 41.75 18.73
CA LYS A 84 -24.67 40.67 18.70
C LYS A 84 -25.38 40.57 20.06
N PRO A 85 -26.65 40.22 20.11
CA PRO A 85 -27.37 40.05 21.37
C PRO A 85 -26.73 38.98 22.27
N LEU A 86 -26.24 37.91 21.70
CA LEU A 86 -25.61 36.80 22.36
C LEU A 86 -24.26 36.48 21.72
N GLU A 87 -23.24 36.33 22.51
CA GLU A 87 -21.91 35.95 22.06
C GLU A 87 -21.46 34.63 22.69
N VAL A 88 -20.61 33.91 21.94
CA VAL A 88 -20.04 32.59 22.31
C VAL A 88 -18.53 32.64 22.17
N GLU A 89 -17.84 32.30 23.23
CA GLU A 89 -16.41 32.12 23.24
C GLU A 89 -16.06 30.72 23.73
N GLY A 90 -14.87 30.22 23.34
CA GLY A 90 -14.36 28.91 23.75
C GLY A 90 -13.80 28.10 22.59
N LEU A 91 -13.04 27.07 22.91
CA LEU A 91 -12.38 26.21 21.92
C LEU A 91 -13.37 25.36 21.10
N ALA A 92 -14.57 25.15 21.59
CA ALA A 92 -15.59 24.39 20.85
C ALA A 92 -16.02 25.07 19.54
N LYS A 93 -16.10 26.41 19.51
CA LYS A 93 -16.46 27.21 18.33
C LYS A 93 -15.49 26.97 17.14
N PRO A 94 -14.16 27.19 17.27
CA PRO A 94 -13.24 26.90 16.18
C PRO A 94 -13.19 25.41 15.79
N LEU A 95 -13.42 24.49 16.71
CA LEU A 95 -13.44 23.06 16.39
C LEU A 95 -14.67 22.69 15.52
N ALA A 96 -15.86 23.17 15.85
CA ALA A 96 -17.03 23.03 15.01
C ALA A 96 -16.80 23.65 13.61
N ALA A 97 -16.19 24.83 13.53
CA ALA A 97 -15.83 25.48 12.27
C ALA A 97 -14.82 24.66 11.44
N ARG A 98 -13.87 23.94 12.06
CA ARG A 98 -12.96 23.04 11.34
C ARG A 98 -13.68 21.84 10.76
N LEU A 99 -14.60 21.23 11.53
CA LEU A 99 -15.44 20.13 11.05
C LEU A 99 -16.32 20.58 9.87
N LEU A 100 -16.97 21.76 10.00
CA LEU A 100 -17.73 22.35 8.91
C LEU A 100 -16.87 22.56 7.65
N ALA A 101 -15.65 23.08 7.79
CA ALA A 101 -14.76 23.33 6.65
C ALA A 101 -14.35 22.04 5.91
N MET A 102 -14.28 20.92 6.60
CA MET A 102 -13.98 19.61 6.04
C MET A 102 -15.18 18.93 5.38
N ALA A 103 -16.40 19.29 5.82
CA ALA A 103 -17.62 18.64 5.37
C ALA A 103 -17.88 18.92 3.88
N ARG A 104 -18.32 17.89 3.18
CA ARG A 104 -18.84 18.01 1.80
C ARG A 104 -20.31 18.41 1.82
N PRO A 105 -20.84 18.94 0.73
CA PRO A 105 -22.28 19.17 0.61
C PRO A 105 -23.08 17.90 0.98
N GLY A 106 -24.07 18.05 1.85
CA GLY A 106 -24.89 16.96 2.38
C GLY A 106 -24.27 16.20 3.56
N GLN A 107 -23.06 16.55 4.04
CA GLN A 107 -22.42 15.89 5.18
C GLN A 107 -22.70 16.61 6.49
N VAL A 108 -22.91 15.82 7.55
CA VAL A 108 -22.88 16.24 8.95
C VAL A 108 -21.66 15.57 9.61
N LEU A 109 -20.61 16.34 9.85
CA LEU A 109 -19.41 15.85 10.54
C LEU A 109 -19.47 16.18 12.02
N VAL A 110 -19.11 15.21 12.84
CA VAL A 110 -19.13 15.34 14.30
C VAL A 110 -17.80 14.89 14.90
N SER A 111 -17.42 15.49 16.03
CA SER A 111 -16.26 15.03 16.81
C SER A 111 -16.58 13.74 17.55
N ALA A 112 -15.53 12.98 17.94
CA ALA A 112 -15.68 11.76 18.73
C ALA A 112 -16.46 11.95 20.02
N VAL A 113 -16.26 13.10 20.70
CA VAL A 113 -17.02 13.43 21.91
C VAL A 113 -18.50 13.59 21.62
N ALA A 114 -18.85 14.29 20.54
CA ALA A 114 -20.24 14.49 20.14
C ALA A 114 -20.88 13.16 19.71
N GLU A 115 -20.18 12.32 18.97
CA GLU A 115 -20.62 10.98 18.57
C GLU A 115 -20.88 10.09 19.79
N ALA A 116 -19.90 9.99 20.71
CA ALA A 116 -20.02 9.15 21.89
C ALA A 116 -21.21 9.53 22.80
N LEU A 117 -21.43 10.84 22.98
CA LEU A 117 -22.57 11.33 23.76
C LEU A 117 -23.89 11.11 23.04
N ALA A 118 -23.95 11.35 21.74
CA ALA A 118 -25.17 11.15 20.95
C ALA A 118 -25.58 9.67 20.90
N ARG A 119 -24.64 8.75 20.76
CA ARG A 119 -24.94 7.30 20.74
C ARG A 119 -25.46 6.77 22.07
N ARG A 120 -25.07 7.39 23.19
CA ARG A 120 -25.55 7.01 24.52
C ARG A 120 -26.95 7.49 24.84
N ALA A 121 -27.44 8.45 24.06
CA ALA A 121 -28.79 8.96 24.27
C ALA A 121 -29.84 7.86 24.13
N SER A 122 -30.86 7.94 24.94
CA SER A 122 -31.88 6.89 25.06
C SER A 122 -32.72 6.77 23.78
N LYS A 123 -33.32 5.58 23.57
CA LYS A 123 -34.30 5.38 22.49
C LYS A 123 -35.47 6.35 22.61
N ASP A 124 -35.82 6.74 23.81
CA ASP A 124 -36.95 7.62 24.08
C ASP A 124 -36.74 9.04 23.59
N GLU A 125 -35.46 9.48 23.50
CA GLU A 125 -35.12 10.82 22.99
C GLU A 125 -35.07 10.90 21.46
N LEU A 126 -34.78 9.80 20.77
CA LEU A 126 -34.63 9.76 19.31
C LEU A 126 -35.86 9.18 18.60
N GLY A 127 -36.70 8.43 19.29
CA GLY A 127 -37.81 7.72 18.66
C GLY A 127 -37.35 6.91 17.44
N ASN A 128 -38.08 6.98 16.36
CA ASN A 128 -37.79 6.29 15.10
C ASN A 128 -36.52 6.82 14.37
N LEU A 129 -35.98 7.98 14.77
CA LEU A 129 -34.80 8.56 14.12
C LEU A 129 -33.55 7.69 14.35
N ARG A 130 -33.44 7.07 15.54
CA ARG A 130 -32.29 6.22 15.88
C ARG A 130 -32.04 5.09 14.89
N ASP A 131 -33.09 4.41 14.48
CA ASP A 131 -32.99 3.23 13.59
C ASP A 131 -32.69 3.64 12.14
N ARG A 132 -32.84 4.92 11.83
CA ARG A 132 -32.53 5.51 10.52
C ARG A 132 -31.16 6.14 10.45
N LEU A 133 -30.46 6.32 11.59
CA LEU A 133 -29.13 6.93 11.61
C LEU A 133 -28.05 5.94 11.23
N VAL A 134 -27.19 6.37 10.36
CA VAL A 134 -25.93 5.71 10.03
C VAL A 134 -24.75 6.55 10.49
N TRP A 135 -23.75 5.87 11.04
CA TRP A 135 -22.54 6.47 11.57
C TRP A 135 -21.32 5.91 10.85
N LYS A 136 -20.39 6.76 10.45
CA LYS A 136 -19.15 6.38 9.81
C LYS A 136 -17.96 7.09 10.42
N SER A 137 -16.96 6.33 10.90
CA SER A 137 -15.67 6.90 11.27
C SER A 137 -14.87 7.24 10.01
N HIS A 138 -14.30 8.42 9.98
CA HIS A 138 -13.34 8.87 8.97
C HIS A 138 -11.89 8.81 9.48
N GLY A 139 -11.69 8.28 10.69
CA GLY A 139 -10.41 8.14 11.36
C GLY A 139 -9.89 9.46 11.93
N ALA A 140 -8.60 9.48 12.24
CA ALA A 140 -7.95 10.59 12.92
C ALA A 140 -7.56 11.72 11.95
N TRP A 141 -7.79 12.97 12.40
CA TRP A 141 -7.51 14.19 11.68
C TRP A 141 -6.80 15.20 12.56
N TYR A 142 -5.80 15.88 12.03
CA TYR A 142 -5.22 17.05 12.68
C TYR A 142 -6.07 18.28 12.35
N LEU A 143 -6.51 18.97 13.37
CA LEU A 143 -7.26 20.23 13.26
C LEU A 143 -6.31 21.36 13.67
N LYS A 144 -6.19 22.41 12.87
CA LYS A 144 -5.31 23.54 13.16
C LYS A 144 -5.64 24.18 14.51
N GLY A 145 -4.64 24.25 15.40
CA GLY A 145 -4.80 24.75 16.77
C GLY A 145 -5.12 23.68 17.81
N VAL A 146 -5.18 22.40 17.41
CA VAL A 146 -5.34 21.27 18.33
C VAL A 146 -4.08 20.41 18.29
N PRO A 147 -3.40 20.17 19.43
CA PRO A 147 -2.11 19.50 19.45
C PRO A 147 -2.20 18.00 19.08
N THR A 148 -3.34 17.37 19.34
CA THR A 148 -3.57 15.94 19.10
C THR A 148 -4.53 15.70 17.94
N ALA A 149 -4.33 14.60 17.22
CA ALA A 149 -5.27 14.18 16.18
C ALA A 149 -6.62 13.82 16.80
N GLN A 150 -7.69 14.30 16.20
CA GLN A 150 -9.07 14.09 16.64
C GLN A 150 -9.74 13.10 15.70
N GLU A 151 -10.48 12.14 16.26
CA GLU A 151 -11.30 11.26 15.45
C GLU A 151 -12.56 11.98 14.98
N VAL A 152 -12.86 11.84 13.68
CA VAL A 152 -13.98 12.50 13.02
C VAL A 152 -14.97 11.47 12.53
N PHE A 153 -16.23 11.67 12.87
CA PHE A 153 -17.35 10.85 12.42
C PHE A 153 -18.27 11.61 11.49
N GLU A 154 -18.96 10.89 10.66
CA GLU A 154 -20.10 11.37 9.89
C GLU A 154 -21.35 10.70 10.43
N VAL A 155 -22.39 11.51 10.61
CA VAL A 155 -23.73 11.03 10.92
C VAL A 155 -24.69 11.46 9.81
N GLY A 156 -25.62 10.60 9.47
CA GLY A 156 -26.65 10.88 8.49
C GLY A 156 -27.75 9.83 8.48
N GLU A 157 -28.73 10.00 7.64
CA GLU A 157 -29.78 9.01 7.45
C GLU A 157 -29.37 7.95 6.42
N ILE A 158 -29.82 6.71 6.63
CA ILE A 158 -29.61 5.60 5.71
C ILE A 158 -30.19 5.96 4.33
N GLY A 159 -29.39 5.84 3.28
CA GLY A 159 -29.79 6.11 1.89
C GLY A 159 -29.57 7.55 1.43
N THR A 160 -29.42 8.53 2.33
CA THR A 160 -29.18 9.94 1.98
C THR A 160 -27.79 10.42 2.37
N ALA A 161 -27.21 9.88 3.44
CA ALA A 161 -25.88 10.24 3.90
C ALA A 161 -24.80 9.98 2.82
N PRO A 162 -23.97 10.96 2.48
CA PRO A 162 -22.91 10.80 1.48
C PRO A 162 -21.88 9.73 1.84
N LEU A 163 -21.55 9.58 3.11
CA LEU A 163 -20.55 8.66 3.68
C LEU A 163 -19.20 8.73 2.95
N ARG A 164 -18.84 9.89 2.44
CA ARG A 164 -17.62 10.16 1.67
C ARG A 164 -16.55 10.76 2.57
N ARG A 165 -15.30 10.49 2.24
CA ARG A 165 -14.16 11.07 2.95
C ARG A 165 -14.28 12.60 2.99
N PRO A 166 -14.10 13.24 4.18
CA PRO A 166 -14.03 14.69 4.31
C PRO A 166 -12.90 15.29 3.48
N LEU A 167 -13.00 16.60 3.23
CA LEU A 167 -12.00 17.34 2.48
C LEU A 167 -10.80 17.67 3.37
N SER A 168 -9.59 17.47 2.84
CA SER A 168 -8.37 17.99 3.46
C SER A 168 -8.11 19.42 3.01
N GLY A 169 -7.64 20.26 3.93
CA GLY A 169 -7.32 21.64 3.65
C GLY A 169 -6.30 22.20 4.67
N PRO A 170 -5.91 23.47 4.55
CA PRO A 170 -4.88 24.07 5.41
C PRO A 170 -5.29 24.18 6.88
N LYS A 171 -6.58 24.05 7.19
CA LYS A 171 -7.13 24.10 8.56
C LYS A 171 -7.41 22.72 9.15
N ALA A 172 -7.44 21.66 8.33
CA ALA A 172 -7.69 20.29 8.77
C ALA A 172 -7.14 19.29 7.75
N TRP A 173 -6.37 18.30 8.20
CA TRP A 173 -5.78 17.27 7.34
C TRP A 173 -5.76 15.92 8.05
N ARG A 174 -5.79 14.85 7.26
CA ARG A 174 -5.83 13.49 7.77
C ARG A 174 -4.52 13.11 8.47
N ALA A 175 -4.62 12.46 9.62
CA ALA A 175 -3.49 11.83 10.29
C ALA A 175 -3.13 10.54 9.54
N VAL A 176 -2.12 10.63 8.64
CA VAL A 176 -1.60 9.46 7.92
C VAL A 176 -0.35 8.99 8.63
N PRO A 177 -0.28 7.73 9.10
CA PRO A 177 0.91 7.16 9.69
C PRO A 177 2.12 7.30 8.77
N LEU A 178 3.31 7.51 9.33
CA LEU A 178 4.55 7.76 8.58
C LEU A 178 4.81 6.69 7.51
N TRP A 179 4.55 5.41 7.84
CA TRP A 179 4.77 4.27 6.96
C TRP A 179 3.80 4.17 5.78
N ARG A 180 2.65 4.90 5.82
CA ARG A 180 1.67 5.02 4.72
C ARG A 180 1.82 6.30 3.91
N ARG A 181 2.81 7.13 4.21
CA ARG A 181 3.08 8.33 3.41
C ARG A 181 3.67 7.93 2.06
N PRO A 182 3.38 8.67 0.97
CA PRO A 182 3.86 8.32 -0.37
C PRO A 182 5.38 8.10 -0.41
N ALA A 183 6.16 8.95 0.26
CA ALA A 183 7.61 8.79 0.33
C ALA A 183 8.04 7.49 1.03
N ALA A 184 7.35 7.08 2.10
CA ALA A 184 7.64 5.82 2.79
C ALA A 184 7.27 4.60 1.94
N LEU A 185 6.17 4.67 1.18
CA LEU A 185 5.76 3.61 0.26
C LEU A 185 6.77 3.45 -0.89
N VAL A 186 7.28 4.55 -1.43
CA VAL A 186 8.34 4.52 -2.44
C VAL A 186 9.61 3.89 -1.87
N LEU A 187 10.04 4.29 -0.66
CA LEU A 187 11.19 3.70 0.00
C LEU A 187 11.02 2.19 0.24
N GLN A 188 9.84 1.77 0.72
CA GLN A 188 9.53 0.34 0.89
C GLN A 188 9.59 -0.43 -0.43
N ALA A 189 9.06 0.13 -1.52
CA ALA A 189 9.11 -0.47 -2.84
C ALA A 189 10.57 -0.62 -3.33
N VAL A 190 11.40 0.42 -3.16
CA VAL A 190 12.83 0.38 -3.52
C VAL A 190 13.57 -0.67 -2.71
N LEU A 191 13.36 -0.73 -1.39
CA LEU A 191 14.01 -1.74 -0.53
C LEU A 191 13.58 -3.16 -0.91
N MET A 192 12.30 -3.39 -1.21
CA MET A 192 11.79 -4.68 -1.66
C MET A 192 12.43 -5.10 -2.99
N THR A 193 12.50 -4.19 -3.96
CA THR A 193 13.14 -4.45 -5.25
C THR A 193 14.62 -4.76 -5.09
N ALA A 194 15.34 -4.00 -4.25
CA ALA A 194 16.75 -4.25 -3.96
C ALA A 194 16.97 -5.61 -3.27
N ALA A 195 16.09 -6.01 -2.35
CA ALA A 195 16.15 -7.32 -1.69
C ALA A 195 15.94 -8.46 -2.70
N VAL A 196 14.95 -8.37 -3.58
CA VAL A 196 14.69 -9.36 -4.64
C VAL A 196 15.86 -9.45 -5.60
N ALA A 197 16.41 -8.31 -6.04
CA ALA A 197 17.58 -8.27 -6.91
C ALA A 197 18.81 -8.86 -6.23
N GLY A 198 19.02 -8.60 -4.94
CA GLY A 198 20.11 -9.17 -4.14
C GLY A 198 20.00 -10.68 -4.00
N VAL A 199 18.81 -11.21 -3.72
CA VAL A 199 18.57 -12.66 -3.67
C VAL A 199 18.81 -13.28 -5.04
N TRP A 200 18.31 -12.70 -6.10
CA TRP A 200 18.51 -13.20 -7.45
C TRP A 200 20.00 -13.19 -7.86
N TYR A 201 20.72 -12.14 -7.51
CA TYR A 201 22.18 -12.08 -7.75
C TYR A 201 22.93 -13.15 -6.93
N ALA A 202 22.60 -13.33 -5.66
CA ALA A 202 23.23 -14.31 -4.78
C ALA A 202 22.90 -15.77 -5.16
N THR A 203 21.75 -16.01 -5.78
CA THR A 203 21.33 -17.37 -6.22
C THR A 203 21.75 -17.68 -7.66
N ARG A 204 22.36 -16.72 -8.37
CA ARG A 204 22.97 -17.02 -9.67
C ARG A 204 24.16 -17.94 -9.46
N SER A 205 24.02 -19.19 -9.84
CA SER A 205 25.18 -20.09 -10.00
C SER A 205 25.97 -19.61 -11.21
N GLU A 206 27.21 -19.16 -10.99
CA GLU A 206 28.14 -19.02 -12.10
C GLU A 206 28.37 -20.40 -12.71
N PRO A 207 28.41 -20.54 -14.05
CA PRO A 207 28.77 -21.80 -14.66
C PRO A 207 30.17 -22.20 -14.14
N ALA A 208 30.30 -23.42 -13.63
CA ALA A 208 31.52 -23.91 -13.00
C ALA A 208 32.75 -23.80 -13.93
N ILE A 209 32.52 -23.76 -15.23
CA ILE A 209 33.56 -23.56 -16.28
C ILE A 209 32.97 -22.63 -17.32
N ALA A 210 33.57 -21.45 -17.49
CA ALA A 210 33.22 -20.53 -18.57
C ALA A 210 33.98 -20.94 -19.85
N PHE A 211 33.30 -21.65 -20.76
CA PHE A 211 33.86 -21.97 -22.06
C PHE A 211 33.74 -20.74 -22.99
N ALA A 212 34.86 -20.32 -23.56
CA ALA A 212 34.90 -19.45 -24.73
C ALA A 212 34.53 -20.24 -25.99
N GLN A 213 34.23 -19.55 -27.08
CA GLN A 213 34.02 -20.27 -28.35
C GLN A 213 35.30 -21.04 -28.75
N ARG A 214 35.17 -22.38 -28.92
CA ARG A 214 36.24 -23.29 -29.34
C ARG A 214 37.36 -23.48 -28.33
N ASP A 215 37.03 -23.53 -27.04
CA ASP A 215 38.02 -23.96 -26.06
C ASP A 215 38.44 -25.44 -26.26
N TRP A 216 39.74 -25.71 -26.06
CA TRP A 216 40.28 -27.05 -26.18
C TRP A 216 39.93 -27.90 -24.95
N VAL A 217 39.55 -29.16 -25.23
CA VAL A 217 39.29 -30.15 -24.18
C VAL A 217 40.06 -31.44 -24.50
N VAL A 218 40.55 -32.10 -23.45
CA VAL A 218 41.20 -33.40 -23.55
C VAL A 218 40.15 -34.46 -23.20
N LEU A 219 40.01 -35.47 -24.05
CA LEU A 219 39.14 -36.63 -23.81
C LEU A 219 40.00 -37.77 -23.33
N ALA A 220 39.87 -38.17 -22.05
CA ALA A 220 40.53 -39.36 -21.48
C ALA A 220 39.85 -40.65 -21.98
N ASP A 221 40.57 -41.77 -21.87
CA ASP A 221 40.00 -43.07 -22.23
C ASP A 221 38.81 -43.42 -21.32
N ILE A 222 37.86 -44.21 -21.82
CA ILE A 222 36.69 -44.61 -21.07
C ILE A 222 37.10 -45.50 -19.90
N ARG A 223 36.75 -45.06 -18.69
CA ARG A 223 36.90 -45.90 -17.51
C ARG A 223 35.75 -46.91 -17.44
N ASN A 224 35.99 -48.12 -17.93
CA ASN A 224 35.01 -49.18 -17.88
C ASN A 224 35.01 -49.84 -16.51
N LEU A 225 33.92 -49.68 -15.78
CA LEU A 225 33.66 -50.31 -14.48
C LEU A 225 32.85 -51.63 -14.63
N ALA A 226 32.48 -51.98 -15.86
CA ALA A 226 31.82 -53.24 -16.20
C ALA A 226 32.84 -54.23 -16.81
N THR A 227 32.57 -55.53 -16.76
CA THR A 227 33.46 -56.59 -17.19
C THR A 227 33.58 -56.81 -18.71
N ASP A 228 32.92 -55.93 -19.51
CA ASP A 228 32.87 -56.10 -20.96
C ASP A 228 33.57 -54.95 -21.68
N ASP A 229 34.79 -55.17 -22.11
CA ASP A 229 35.65 -54.17 -22.78
C ASP A 229 35.33 -53.98 -24.27
N THR A 230 34.45 -54.80 -24.83
CA THR A 230 34.13 -54.75 -26.29
C THR A 230 33.38 -53.46 -26.69
N LEU A 231 32.79 -52.80 -25.74
CA LEU A 231 32.02 -51.57 -25.95
C LEU A 231 32.86 -50.27 -25.91
N ASN A 232 34.09 -50.34 -25.39
CA ASN A 232 34.92 -49.15 -25.19
C ASN A 232 35.26 -48.42 -26.50
N PRO A 233 35.78 -49.07 -27.56
CA PRO A 233 36.16 -48.38 -28.77
C PRO A 233 34.98 -47.68 -29.50
N PRO A 234 33.81 -48.31 -29.70
CA PRO A 234 32.71 -47.65 -30.35
C PRO A 234 32.10 -46.49 -29.54
N LEU A 235 32.09 -46.61 -28.20
CA LEU A 235 31.61 -45.55 -27.33
C LEU A 235 32.54 -44.34 -27.30
N GLU A 236 33.86 -44.59 -27.25
CA GLU A 236 34.85 -43.52 -27.30
C GLU A 236 34.75 -42.72 -28.61
N GLN A 237 34.65 -43.44 -29.74
CA GLN A 237 34.49 -42.80 -31.03
C GLN A 237 33.17 -42.03 -31.14
N GLY A 238 32.06 -42.58 -30.65
CA GLY A 238 30.77 -41.91 -30.61
C GLY A 238 30.80 -40.65 -29.75
N LEU A 239 31.43 -40.71 -28.57
CA LEU A 239 31.57 -39.57 -27.68
C LEU A 239 32.45 -38.48 -28.29
N ARG A 240 33.55 -38.86 -28.93
CA ARG A 240 34.45 -37.91 -29.64
C ARG A 240 33.69 -37.19 -30.74
N ILE A 241 32.96 -37.90 -31.60
CA ILE A 241 32.15 -37.29 -32.67
C ILE A 241 31.09 -36.35 -32.09
N ALA A 242 30.42 -36.76 -31.02
CA ALA A 242 29.40 -35.91 -30.38
C ALA A 242 29.98 -34.61 -29.80
N LEU A 243 31.19 -34.69 -29.19
CA LEU A 243 31.90 -33.50 -28.67
C LEU A 243 32.41 -32.61 -29.79
N GLU A 244 32.94 -33.16 -30.88
CA GLU A 244 33.45 -32.42 -32.04
C GLU A 244 32.33 -31.70 -32.81
N GLN A 245 31.08 -32.20 -32.74
CA GLN A 245 29.91 -31.51 -33.28
C GLN A 245 29.51 -30.28 -32.50
N SER A 246 30.02 -30.08 -31.29
CA SER A 246 29.77 -28.90 -30.49
C SER A 246 30.51 -27.70 -31.06
N ARG A 247 29.82 -26.61 -31.28
CA ARG A 247 30.41 -25.31 -31.70
C ARG A 247 31.25 -24.64 -30.59
N TYR A 248 31.19 -25.15 -29.38
CA TYR A 248 31.83 -24.54 -28.22
C TYR A 248 33.13 -25.25 -27.80
N LEU A 249 33.38 -26.43 -28.29
CA LEU A 249 34.52 -27.27 -27.88
C LEU A 249 35.35 -27.68 -29.09
N ASN A 250 36.68 -27.72 -28.90
CA ASN A 250 37.59 -28.44 -29.74
C ASN A 250 38.16 -29.61 -28.97
N VAL A 251 38.00 -30.83 -29.47
CA VAL A 251 38.57 -32.01 -28.84
C VAL A 251 40.01 -32.20 -29.37
N MET A 252 40.99 -32.37 -28.47
CA MET A 252 42.33 -32.67 -28.85
C MET A 252 42.41 -34.00 -29.61
N SER A 253 43.10 -34.00 -30.75
CA SER A 253 43.30 -35.21 -31.52
C SER A 253 44.21 -36.20 -30.78
N ARG A 254 44.11 -37.48 -31.09
CA ARG A 254 44.95 -38.50 -30.45
C ARG A 254 46.43 -38.21 -30.69
N ASP A 255 46.83 -37.84 -31.90
CA ASP A 255 48.21 -37.50 -32.25
C ASP A 255 48.75 -36.32 -31.40
N GLN A 256 47.89 -35.32 -31.11
CA GLN A 256 48.30 -34.20 -30.27
C GLN A 256 48.50 -34.63 -28.80
N VAL A 257 47.61 -35.50 -28.32
CA VAL A 257 47.70 -36.06 -26.97
C VAL A 257 48.96 -36.93 -26.84
N ASP A 258 49.21 -37.79 -27.80
CA ASP A 258 50.39 -38.69 -27.82
C ASP A 258 51.70 -37.90 -27.89
N ALA A 259 51.75 -36.85 -28.70
CA ALA A 259 52.90 -35.93 -28.74
C ALA A 259 53.12 -35.21 -27.39
N ALA A 260 52.04 -34.80 -26.74
CA ALA A 260 52.14 -34.18 -25.40
C ALA A 260 52.61 -35.18 -24.33
N LEU A 261 52.14 -36.43 -24.39
CA LEU A 261 52.57 -37.51 -23.50
C LEU A 261 54.04 -37.84 -23.69
N GLU A 262 54.54 -37.89 -24.93
CA GLU A 262 55.95 -38.11 -25.22
C GLU A 262 56.84 -37.03 -24.59
N LEU A 263 56.44 -35.80 -24.71
CA LEU A 263 57.09 -34.62 -24.08
C LEU A 263 57.03 -34.62 -22.55
N LEU A 264 56.04 -35.30 -21.96
CA LEU A 264 55.85 -35.46 -20.52
C LEU A 264 56.63 -36.70 -20.01
N GLY A 265 57.33 -37.52 -20.90
CA GLY A 265 58.08 -38.72 -20.54
C GLY A 265 57.20 -39.97 -20.33
N HIS A 266 55.95 -39.93 -20.85
CA HIS A 266 54.97 -41.03 -20.73
C HIS A 266 54.63 -41.66 -22.08
N SER A 267 55.62 -41.77 -22.98
CA SER A 267 55.47 -42.35 -24.32
C SER A 267 54.89 -43.77 -24.34
N ASP A 268 55.11 -44.56 -23.28
CA ASP A 268 54.69 -45.97 -23.20
C ASP A 268 53.37 -46.16 -22.42
N ALA A 269 52.62 -45.08 -22.14
CA ALA A 269 51.36 -45.19 -21.41
C ALA A 269 50.27 -45.87 -22.27
N PRO A 270 49.76 -47.07 -21.90
CA PRO A 270 48.83 -47.84 -22.72
C PRO A 270 47.42 -47.17 -22.74
N HIS A 271 47.14 -46.34 -21.78
CA HIS A 271 45.86 -45.69 -21.62
C HIS A 271 46.01 -44.24 -21.14
N LEU A 272 45.19 -43.33 -21.66
CA LEU A 272 45.11 -41.95 -21.19
C LEU A 272 44.24 -41.91 -19.93
N THR A 273 44.88 -42.10 -18.79
CA THR A 273 44.20 -42.03 -17.47
C THR A 273 43.78 -40.58 -17.19
N ARG A 274 42.94 -40.42 -16.16
CA ARG A 274 42.52 -39.10 -15.70
C ARG A 274 43.70 -38.20 -15.35
N GLU A 275 44.68 -38.76 -14.65
CA GLU A 275 45.87 -38.03 -14.21
C GLU A 275 46.70 -37.55 -15.39
N LEU A 276 47.00 -38.44 -16.33
CA LEU A 276 47.73 -38.11 -17.56
C LEU A 276 46.96 -37.09 -18.43
N ALA A 277 45.64 -37.23 -18.51
CA ALA A 277 44.82 -36.29 -19.26
C ALA A 277 44.83 -34.88 -18.63
N ILE A 278 44.93 -34.78 -17.30
CA ILE A 278 45.10 -33.51 -16.59
C ILE A 278 46.47 -32.90 -16.90
N ASP A 279 47.54 -33.71 -16.88
CA ASP A 279 48.89 -33.21 -17.17
C ASP A 279 49.00 -32.71 -18.62
N VAL A 280 48.41 -33.43 -19.59
CA VAL A 280 48.32 -33.01 -20.98
C VAL A 280 47.52 -31.72 -21.08
N ALA A 281 46.36 -31.63 -20.40
CA ALA A 281 45.52 -30.45 -20.42
C ALA A 281 46.23 -29.21 -19.86
N LEU A 282 46.96 -29.36 -18.76
CA LEU A 282 47.76 -28.29 -18.16
C LEU A 282 48.86 -27.80 -19.09
N ARG A 283 49.55 -28.75 -19.75
CA ARG A 283 50.63 -28.42 -20.67
C ARG A 283 50.16 -27.72 -21.90
N GLU A 284 49.13 -28.24 -22.54
CA GLU A 284 48.61 -27.73 -23.81
C GLU A 284 47.57 -26.56 -23.64
N GLY A 285 47.29 -26.18 -22.38
CA GLY A 285 46.37 -25.10 -22.07
C GLY A 285 44.90 -25.44 -22.37
N ALA A 286 44.55 -26.72 -22.33
CA ALA A 286 43.16 -27.14 -22.50
C ALA A 286 42.31 -26.70 -21.29
N ARG A 287 41.08 -26.28 -21.55
CA ARG A 287 40.19 -25.72 -20.55
C ARG A 287 39.55 -26.73 -19.61
N ALA A 288 39.39 -27.95 -20.10
CA ALA A 288 38.82 -29.04 -19.34
C ALA A 288 39.28 -30.41 -19.80
N VAL A 289 39.16 -31.40 -18.91
CA VAL A 289 39.33 -32.80 -19.21
C VAL A 289 37.99 -33.50 -19.08
N VAL A 290 37.61 -34.27 -20.09
CA VAL A 290 36.42 -35.12 -20.09
C VAL A 290 36.88 -36.54 -19.76
N VAL A 291 36.41 -37.10 -18.64
CA VAL A 291 36.73 -38.45 -18.20
C VAL A 291 35.45 -39.29 -18.24
N PRO A 292 35.17 -40.00 -19.32
CA PRO A 292 33.96 -40.81 -19.42
C PRO A 292 34.10 -42.08 -18.58
N SER A 293 32.99 -42.51 -17.97
CA SER A 293 32.93 -43.80 -17.26
C SER A 293 31.73 -44.59 -17.70
N LEU A 294 31.88 -45.91 -17.85
CA LEU A 294 30.83 -46.84 -18.20
C LEU A 294 30.54 -47.76 -17.03
N GLU A 295 29.34 -47.75 -16.51
CA GLU A 295 28.92 -48.58 -15.39
C GLU A 295 27.66 -49.39 -15.78
N LYS A 296 27.59 -50.65 -15.33
CA LYS A 296 26.41 -51.48 -15.45
C LYS A 296 25.75 -51.62 -14.08
N ARG A 297 24.61 -50.99 -13.88
CA ARG A 297 23.88 -51.03 -12.63
C ARG A 297 22.47 -51.60 -12.84
N ASN A 298 22.12 -52.68 -12.11
CA ASN A 298 20.83 -53.36 -12.24
C ASN A 298 20.46 -53.79 -13.66
N GLY A 299 21.47 -54.24 -14.46
CA GLY A 299 21.25 -54.69 -15.85
C GLY A 299 21.13 -53.55 -16.89
N GLN A 300 21.16 -52.28 -16.49
CA GLN A 300 21.17 -51.14 -17.38
C GLN A 300 22.56 -50.51 -17.46
N TRP A 301 22.96 -50.09 -18.64
CA TRP A 301 24.17 -49.32 -18.89
C TRP A 301 23.96 -47.85 -18.52
N ARG A 302 24.95 -47.28 -17.89
CA ARG A 302 24.94 -45.87 -17.48
C ARG A 302 26.29 -45.21 -17.71
#